data_b2b4286c51d694028ffb5cce5a6404d5
#
_entry.id   b2b4286c51d694028ffb5cce5a6404d5
#
_cell.length_a   1.000
_cell.length_b   1.000
_cell.length_c   1.000
_cell.angle_alpha   90.00
_cell.angle_beta   90.00
_cell.angle_gamma   90.00
#
_symmetry.space_group_name_H-M   'P 1'
#
loop_
_entity.id
_entity.type
_entity.pdbx_description
1 polymer ?
#
loop_
_entity_poly.entity_id
_entity_poly.type
_entity_poly.pdbx_seq_one_letter_code
_entity_poly.pdbx_strand_id
1 'polypeptide(L)'
;HSSRHSRPYIPSQQHACWSSKTKMVPDSKIEAIGRVLKDQNRPLKERFRALFTLKNLGGECAIASISQCFTDPSVLLKHELAYCLGQMRDTRAIPKLVEILKDVEQEPMVRHEAGEALGAIGDPTVLDLLRSYSKDPVTEVAETCQLAVGRIEWLQSESSKVEKFDGADQFFSIDPAPPAMETNVDKLREMLVDESLPLFDRYRAMFSLRNLNTQESAKALAMGFKCNSALFRHEIGYVLGQMSNDIVVEELAAVVQDEKENEMVRHEAAEALGSISTEAAVAVLKEYLGDKARVVRESCEVALDMSEYENSSEFQYADGLLKVEQNENEMTG
;
A
#
# COMPACT_ATOMS: atom_id res chain seq x y z
N HIS A 1 -13.64 -30.44 4.66
CA HIS A 1 -13.01 -29.43 5.52
C HIS A 1 -11.54 -29.38 5.17
N SER A 2 -11.20 -28.62 4.15
CA SER A 2 -9.84 -28.25 3.78
C SER A 2 -9.57 -26.89 4.39
N SER A 3 -8.68 -26.83 5.38
CA SER A 3 -8.13 -25.59 5.90
C SER A 3 -7.38 -24.88 4.76
N ARG A 4 -8.03 -23.96 4.09
CA ARG A 4 -7.33 -23.01 3.23
C ARG A 4 -6.43 -22.17 4.15
N HIS A 5 -5.12 -22.35 4.03
CA HIS A 5 -4.16 -21.41 4.60
C HIS A 5 -4.38 -20.09 3.87
N SER A 6 -4.93 -19.11 4.56
CA SER A 6 -5.03 -17.75 4.06
C SER A 6 -3.63 -17.26 3.71
N ARG A 7 -3.37 -17.07 2.42
CA ARG A 7 -2.18 -16.33 1.99
C ARG A 7 -2.41 -14.88 2.36
N PRO A 8 -1.44 -14.16 2.93
CA PRO A 8 -1.61 -12.76 3.28
C PRO A 8 -1.81 -11.91 2.03
N TYR A 9 -2.59 -10.83 2.18
CA TYR A 9 -2.75 -9.73 1.23
C TYR A 9 -1.40 -9.35 0.62
N ILE A 10 -1.37 -9.23 -0.69
CA ILE A 10 -0.20 -8.78 -1.43
C ILE A 10 -0.51 -7.44 -2.09
N PRO A 11 -0.26 -6.32 -1.40
CA PRO A 11 0.63 -5.36 -1.96
C PRO A 11 2.03 -5.90 -1.68
N SER A 12 2.54 -6.80 -2.55
CA SER A 12 3.95 -7.15 -2.61
C SER A 12 4.57 -8.06 -1.56
N GLN A 13 3.95 -9.12 -1.10
CA GLN A 13 4.63 -10.00 -0.16
C GLN A 13 5.10 -11.31 -0.77
N GLN A 14 6.31 -11.23 -1.32
CA GLN A 14 7.26 -12.30 -1.17
C GLN A 14 8.66 -11.68 -1.09
N HIS A 15 9.08 -11.29 0.12
CA HIS A 15 10.50 -11.41 0.42
C HIS A 15 10.82 -12.91 0.41
N ALA A 16 11.08 -13.47 -0.77
CA ALA A 16 11.96 -14.61 -0.83
C ALA A 16 13.20 -14.17 -0.06
N CYS A 17 13.47 -14.82 1.07
CA CYS A 17 14.74 -14.69 1.78
C CYS A 17 15.82 -15.19 0.80
N TRP A 18 16.30 -14.27 -0.03
CA TRP A 18 17.39 -14.51 -0.95
C TRP A 18 18.64 -14.58 -0.10
N SER A 19 18.97 -15.79 0.33
CA SER A 19 20.21 -16.04 1.05
C SER A 19 21.39 -15.55 0.20
N SER A 20 22.44 -15.11 0.85
CA SER A 20 23.65 -14.42 0.43
C SER A 20 24.48 -15.04 -0.74
N LYS A 21 23.87 -15.78 -1.66
CA LYS A 21 24.51 -16.39 -2.85
C LYS A 21 23.73 -16.18 -4.15
N THR A 22 22.74 -15.29 -4.19
CA THR A 22 22.00 -15.01 -5.41
C THR A 22 22.86 -14.19 -6.36
N LYS A 23 23.03 -14.63 -7.62
CA LYS A 23 23.54 -13.80 -8.71
C LYS A 23 22.73 -12.51 -8.72
N MET A 24 23.40 -11.36 -8.59
CA MET A 24 22.71 -10.06 -8.75
C MET A 24 22.05 -10.04 -10.12
N VAL A 25 20.79 -9.63 -10.15
CA VAL A 25 20.06 -9.43 -11.41
C VAL A 25 20.77 -8.30 -12.15
N PRO A 26 21.19 -8.49 -13.42
CA PRO A 26 21.87 -7.44 -14.18
C PRO A 26 21.00 -6.21 -14.35
N ASP A 27 21.58 -5.01 -14.30
CA ASP A 27 20.88 -3.74 -14.49
C ASP A 27 20.09 -3.70 -15.81
N SER A 28 20.62 -4.32 -16.88
CA SER A 28 19.91 -4.44 -18.17
C SER A 28 18.54 -5.11 -18.08
N LYS A 29 18.39 -6.10 -17.17
CA LYS A 29 17.09 -6.74 -16.92
C LYS A 29 16.18 -5.84 -16.06
N ILE A 30 16.73 -5.17 -15.07
CA ILE A 30 15.99 -4.19 -14.27
C ILE A 30 15.47 -3.06 -15.17
N GLU A 31 16.30 -2.55 -16.07
CA GLU A 31 15.89 -1.55 -17.07
C GLU A 31 14.82 -2.09 -18.03
N ALA A 32 14.90 -3.37 -18.41
CA ALA A 32 13.88 -3.99 -19.27
C ALA A 32 12.52 -4.02 -18.58
N ILE A 33 12.47 -4.34 -17.28
CA ILE A 33 11.26 -4.27 -16.46
C ILE A 33 10.80 -2.81 -16.32
N GLY A 34 11.74 -1.87 -16.13
CA GLY A 34 11.46 -0.43 -16.10
C GLY A 34 10.81 0.09 -17.39
N ARG A 35 11.20 -0.45 -18.56
CA ARG A 35 10.55 -0.13 -19.84
C ARG A 35 9.10 -0.60 -19.87
N VAL A 36 8.78 -1.77 -19.31
CA VAL A 36 7.38 -2.25 -19.18
C VAL A 36 6.57 -1.31 -18.32
N LEU A 37 7.11 -0.91 -17.15
CA LEU A 37 6.45 0.04 -16.25
C LEU A 37 6.15 1.37 -16.94
N LYS A 38 7.08 1.89 -17.75
CA LYS A 38 6.98 3.19 -18.40
C LYS A 38 6.06 3.19 -19.64
N ASP A 39 5.82 2.04 -20.26
CA ASP A 39 5.07 1.94 -21.51
C ASP A 39 3.56 2.09 -21.28
N GLN A 40 3.03 3.28 -21.55
CA GLN A 40 1.61 3.60 -21.39
C GLN A 40 0.66 2.85 -22.35
N ASN A 41 1.20 2.16 -23.39
CA ASN A 41 0.39 1.32 -24.27
C ASN A 41 0.14 -0.08 -23.68
N ARG A 42 0.83 -0.45 -22.61
CA ARG A 42 0.60 -1.71 -21.92
C ARG A 42 -0.58 -1.62 -20.96
N PRO A 43 -1.32 -2.72 -20.77
CA PRO A 43 -2.34 -2.80 -19.73
C PRO A 43 -1.78 -2.40 -18.37
N LEU A 44 -2.59 -1.68 -17.59
CA LEU A 44 -2.16 -1.18 -16.28
C LEU A 44 -1.71 -2.32 -15.35
N LYS A 45 -2.40 -3.45 -15.36
CA LYS A 45 -2.04 -4.65 -14.60
C LYS A 45 -0.62 -5.18 -14.88
N GLU A 46 -0.15 -5.12 -16.12
CA GLU A 46 1.23 -5.52 -16.47
C GLU A 46 2.25 -4.54 -15.90
N ARG A 47 1.91 -3.26 -15.90
CA ARG A 47 2.74 -2.19 -15.36
C ARG A 47 2.83 -2.27 -13.84
N PHE A 48 1.74 -2.62 -13.14
CA PHE A 48 1.73 -2.90 -11.71
C PHE A 48 2.62 -4.10 -11.36
N ARG A 49 2.49 -5.22 -12.08
CA ARG A 49 3.37 -6.38 -11.88
C ARG A 49 4.86 -6.03 -12.09
N ALA A 50 5.16 -5.19 -13.06
CA ALA A 50 6.51 -4.68 -13.28
C ALA A 50 6.99 -3.78 -12.12
N LEU A 51 6.13 -2.90 -11.62
CA LEU A 51 6.42 -2.03 -10.47
C LEU A 51 6.75 -2.85 -9.23
N PHE A 52 5.91 -3.83 -8.87
CA PHE A 52 6.18 -4.69 -7.71
C PHE A 52 7.45 -5.55 -7.89
N THR A 53 7.75 -5.95 -9.12
CA THR A 53 9.03 -6.63 -9.41
C THR A 53 10.21 -5.71 -9.13
N LEU A 54 10.19 -4.47 -9.60
CA LEU A 54 11.24 -3.47 -9.33
C LEU A 54 11.39 -3.20 -7.84
N LYS A 55 10.27 -3.05 -7.10
CA LYS A 55 10.28 -2.88 -5.66
C LYS A 55 10.99 -4.05 -4.96
N ASN A 56 10.66 -5.29 -5.35
CA ASN A 56 11.25 -6.48 -4.74
C ASN A 56 12.74 -6.66 -5.09
N LEU A 57 13.17 -6.26 -6.30
CA LEU A 57 14.56 -6.29 -6.71
C LEU A 57 15.39 -5.24 -5.96
N GLY A 58 14.81 -4.06 -5.75
CA GLY A 58 15.50 -2.98 -5.03
C GLY A 58 16.70 -2.39 -5.78
N GLY A 59 17.42 -1.54 -5.07
CA GLY A 59 18.65 -0.95 -5.56
C GLY A 59 18.46 0.30 -6.43
N GLU A 60 19.57 0.92 -6.80
CA GLU A 60 19.60 2.22 -7.48
C GLU A 60 18.90 2.21 -8.84
N CYS A 61 19.15 1.17 -9.64
CA CYS A 61 18.57 1.02 -10.97
C CYS A 61 17.03 0.89 -10.91
N ALA A 62 16.50 0.15 -9.93
CA ALA A 62 15.06 0.02 -9.71
C ALA A 62 14.44 1.34 -9.26
N ILE A 63 15.05 2.03 -8.29
CA ILE A 63 14.60 3.35 -7.82
C ILE A 63 14.58 4.36 -8.98
N ALA A 64 15.61 4.38 -9.80
CA ALA A 64 15.69 5.27 -10.96
C ALA A 64 14.58 4.97 -11.98
N SER A 65 14.30 3.68 -12.24
CA SER A 65 13.23 3.23 -13.15
C SER A 65 11.85 3.66 -12.64
N ILE A 66 11.55 3.45 -11.35
CA ILE A 66 10.31 3.87 -10.71
C ILE A 66 10.17 5.40 -10.74
N SER A 67 11.24 6.11 -10.36
CA SER A 67 11.24 7.58 -10.26
C SER A 67 10.95 8.31 -11.56
N GLN A 68 11.20 7.68 -12.72
CA GLN A 68 10.93 8.27 -14.03
C GLN A 68 9.44 8.25 -14.41
N CYS A 69 8.59 7.52 -13.67
CA CYS A 69 7.19 7.29 -14.04
C CYS A 69 6.19 8.25 -13.38
N PHE A 70 6.61 9.22 -12.55
CA PHE A 70 5.72 10.17 -11.87
C PHE A 70 5.04 11.20 -12.79
N THR A 71 5.34 11.20 -14.08
CA THR A 71 4.63 11.98 -15.10
C THR A 71 3.51 11.19 -15.79
N ASP A 72 3.22 9.99 -15.30
CA ASP A 72 2.16 9.14 -15.85
C ASP A 72 0.78 9.78 -15.64
N PRO A 73 -0.15 9.63 -16.60
CA PRO A 73 -1.50 10.15 -16.46
C PRO A 73 -2.38 9.37 -15.46
N SER A 74 -1.95 8.18 -15.00
CA SER A 74 -2.64 7.40 -13.98
C SER A 74 -2.26 7.89 -12.59
N VAL A 75 -3.24 8.45 -11.89
CA VAL A 75 -3.08 8.86 -10.48
C VAL A 75 -2.82 7.65 -9.59
N LEU A 76 -3.54 6.56 -9.85
CA LEU A 76 -3.36 5.29 -9.15
C LEU A 76 -1.93 4.78 -9.28
N LEU A 77 -1.38 4.75 -10.51
CA LEU A 77 0.00 4.31 -10.70
C LEU A 77 0.99 5.22 -9.98
N LYS A 78 0.81 6.55 -10.04
CA LYS A 78 1.70 7.49 -9.34
C LYS A 78 1.67 7.30 -7.83
N HIS A 79 0.49 7.05 -7.25
CA HIS A 79 0.33 6.70 -5.85
C HIS A 79 1.15 5.45 -5.53
N GLU A 80 0.97 4.38 -6.28
CA GLU A 80 1.65 3.11 -6.06
C GLU A 80 3.17 3.19 -6.28
N LEU A 81 3.65 4.09 -7.18
CA LEU A 81 5.09 4.38 -7.31
C LEU A 81 5.68 4.92 -6.00
N ALA A 82 4.98 5.86 -5.34
CA ALA A 82 5.43 6.45 -4.08
C ALA A 82 5.40 5.40 -2.96
N TYR A 83 4.31 4.63 -2.85
CA TYR A 83 4.20 3.50 -1.92
C TYR A 83 5.39 2.54 -2.06
N CYS A 84 5.66 2.07 -3.27
CA CYS A 84 6.76 1.14 -3.52
C CYS A 84 8.11 1.71 -3.12
N LEU A 85 8.39 2.99 -3.40
CA LEU A 85 9.63 3.65 -2.99
C LEU A 85 9.75 3.73 -1.45
N GLY A 86 8.65 3.98 -0.76
CA GLY A 86 8.61 3.97 0.71
C GLY A 86 8.92 2.60 1.30
N GLN A 87 8.25 1.56 0.78
CA GLN A 87 8.41 0.17 1.23
C GLN A 87 9.83 -0.38 0.96
N MET A 88 10.54 0.15 -0.03
CA MET A 88 11.96 -0.20 -0.27
C MET A 88 12.90 0.29 0.85
N ARG A 89 12.51 1.31 1.62
CA ARG A 89 13.29 1.91 2.72
C ARG A 89 14.70 2.34 2.31
N ASP A 90 14.86 2.76 1.08
CA ASP A 90 16.15 3.20 0.54
C ASP A 90 16.21 4.73 0.51
N THR A 91 17.16 5.30 1.22
CA THR A 91 17.32 6.77 1.32
C THR A 91 17.59 7.45 -0.01
N ARG A 92 18.04 6.72 -1.03
CA ARG A 92 18.21 7.22 -2.40
C ARG A 92 16.91 7.65 -3.06
N ALA A 93 15.75 7.15 -2.57
CA ALA A 93 14.42 7.57 -3.05
C ALA A 93 13.98 8.93 -2.47
N ILE A 94 14.57 9.39 -1.35
CA ILE A 94 14.17 10.62 -0.66
C ILE A 94 14.10 11.83 -1.59
N PRO A 95 15.11 12.13 -2.44
CA PRO A 95 15.04 13.33 -3.28
C PRO A 95 13.81 13.37 -4.19
N LYS A 96 13.43 12.23 -4.79
CA LYS A 96 12.24 12.14 -5.64
C LYS A 96 10.95 12.28 -4.83
N LEU A 97 10.83 11.61 -3.70
CA LEU A 97 9.64 11.74 -2.83
C LEU A 97 9.46 13.17 -2.31
N VAL A 98 10.55 13.85 -1.96
CA VAL A 98 10.53 15.28 -1.58
C VAL A 98 10.05 16.16 -2.73
N GLU A 99 10.49 15.90 -3.97
CA GLU A 99 10.02 16.61 -5.17
C GLU A 99 8.50 16.43 -5.31
N ILE A 100 7.99 15.21 -5.22
CA ILE A 100 6.56 14.89 -5.36
C ILE A 100 5.72 15.53 -4.24
N LEU A 101 6.15 15.45 -2.99
CA LEU A 101 5.44 16.07 -1.85
C LEU A 101 5.30 17.59 -2.03
N LYS A 102 6.35 18.25 -2.57
CA LYS A 102 6.40 19.69 -2.79
C LYS A 102 5.62 20.17 -4.01
N ASP A 103 5.39 19.30 -4.98
CA ASP A 103 4.70 19.66 -6.22
C ASP A 103 3.19 19.80 -5.98
N VAL A 104 2.72 21.03 -5.84
CA VAL A 104 1.30 21.33 -5.60
C VAL A 104 0.39 21.04 -6.79
N GLU A 105 0.95 20.80 -7.98
CA GLU A 105 0.20 20.38 -9.18
C GLU A 105 -0.05 18.87 -9.20
N GLN A 106 0.62 18.10 -8.34
CA GLN A 106 0.30 16.69 -8.16
C GLN A 106 -0.99 16.51 -7.36
N GLU A 107 -1.71 15.46 -7.68
CA GLU A 107 -2.94 15.12 -6.98
C GLU A 107 -2.70 14.88 -5.48
N PRO A 108 -3.62 15.30 -4.61
CA PRO A 108 -3.53 15.07 -3.17
C PRO A 108 -3.17 13.64 -2.79
N MET A 109 -3.74 12.66 -3.49
CA MET A 109 -3.51 11.23 -3.30
C MET A 109 -2.04 10.83 -3.55
N VAL A 110 -1.37 11.44 -4.53
CA VAL A 110 0.06 11.17 -4.83
C VAL A 110 0.97 11.88 -3.83
N ARG A 111 0.60 13.10 -3.41
CA ARG A 111 1.38 13.88 -2.44
C ARG A 111 1.34 13.26 -1.04
N HIS A 112 0.16 12.80 -0.59
CA HIS A 112 0.09 12.16 0.72
C HIS A 112 0.96 10.90 0.75
N GLU A 113 0.88 10.07 -0.29
CA GLU A 113 1.66 8.84 -0.37
C GLU A 113 3.17 9.11 -0.39
N ALA A 114 3.61 10.21 -1.05
CA ALA A 114 5.00 10.63 -0.97
C ALA A 114 5.42 11.03 0.46
N GLY A 115 4.53 11.65 1.22
CA GLY A 115 4.72 11.96 2.65
C GLY A 115 4.82 10.70 3.51
N GLU A 116 3.94 9.73 3.26
CA GLU A 116 3.94 8.43 3.94
C GLU A 116 5.22 7.64 3.63
N ALA A 117 5.61 7.59 2.37
CA ALA A 117 6.85 6.95 1.92
C ALA A 117 8.10 7.54 2.60
N LEU A 118 8.17 8.85 2.80
CA LEU A 118 9.23 9.50 3.57
C LEU A 118 9.22 9.05 5.04
N GLY A 119 8.03 8.92 5.64
CA GLY A 119 7.85 8.34 6.97
C GLY A 119 8.27 6.87 7.04
N ALA A 120 7.94 6.07 6.02
CA ALA A 120 8.31 4.65 5.93
C ALA A 120 9.84 4.46 5.83
N ILE A 121 10.54 5.29 5.04
CA ILE A 121 12.02 5.30 4.99
C ILE A 121 12.59 5.63 6.36
N GLY A 122 11.99 6.57 7.08
CA GLY A 122 12.33 6.84 8.48
C GLY A 122 13.61 7.64 8.68
N ASP A 123 14.12 8.34 7.66
CA ASP A 123 15.33 9.15 7.78
C ASP A 123 15.02 10.48 8.49
N PRO A 124 15.70 10.80 9.62
CA PRO A 124 15.44 12.02 10.38
C PRO A 124 15.78 13.31 9.64
N THR A 125 16.54 13.27 8.56
CA THR A 125 16.88 14.48 7.77
C THR A 125 15.66 15.13 7.10
N VAL A 126 14.54 14.40 6.96
CA VAL A 126 13.29 14.94 6.39
C VAL A 126 12.32 15.51 7.43
N LEU A 127 12.63 15.44 8.74
CA LEU A 127 11.71 15.87 9.80
C LEU A 127 11.24 17.31 9.67
N ASP A 128 12.15 18.25 9.41
CA ASP A 128 11.77 19.67 9.31
C ASP A 128 10.86 19.94 8.10
N LEU A 129 11.09 19.22 7.01
CA LEU A 129 10.20 19.25 5.85
C LEU A 129 8.82 18.71 6.23
N LEU A 130 8.73 17.52 6.80
CA LEU A 130 7.46 16.90 7.19
C LEU A 130 6.69 17.75 8.20
N ARG A 131 7.36 18.35 9.19
CA ARG A 131 6.74 19.29 10.14
C ARG A 131 6.17 20.54 9.43
N SER A 132 6.81 21.01 8.38
CA SER A 132 6.28 22.13 7.59
C SER A 132 5.01 21.71 6.83
N TYR A 133 4.99 20.51 6.22
CA TYR A 133 3.85 19.97 5.49
C TYR A 133 2.75 19.38 6.40
N SER A 134 3.00 19.20 7.69
CA SER A 134 1.95 18.90 8.69
C SER A 134 0.91 20.03 8.83
N LYS A 135 1.11 21.14 8.13
CA LYS A 135 0.19 22.30 8.02
C LYS A 135 -0.21 22.56 6.57
N ASP A 136 -0.05 21.59 5.68
CA ASP A 136 -0.48 21.73 4.27
C ASP A 136 -1.98 22.04 4.21
N PRO A 137 -2.44 22.88 3.28
CA PRO A 137 -3.87 23.17 3.11
C PRO A 137 -4.71 21.96 2.69
N VAL A 138 -4.07 20.93 2.13
CA VAL A 138 -4.71 19.64 1.81
C VAL A 138 -4.66 18.75 3.05
N THR A 139 -5.82 18.41 3.58
CA THR A 139 -5.95 17.69 4.87
C THR A 139 -5.21 16.36 4.85
N GLU A 140 -5.35 15.57 3.79
CA GLU A 140 -4.73 14.25 3.66
C GLU A 140 -3.20 14.36 3.68
N VAL A 141 -2.63 15.38 3.04
CA VAL A 141 -1.18 15.64 3.04
C VAL A 141 -0.71 16.07 4.44
N ALA A 142 -1.49 16.94 5.11
CA ALA A 142 -1.16 17.41 6.45
C ALA A 142 -1.18 16.25 7.47
N GLU A 143 -2.22 15.44 7.45
CA GLU A 143 -2.39 14.29 8.35
C GLU A 143 -1.30 13.23 8.13
N THR A 144 -1.00 12.88 6.88
CA THR A 144 0.10 11.96 6.55
C THR A 144 1.45 12.48 7.04
N CYS A 145 1.75 13.77 6.85
CA CYS A 145 3.00 14.33 7.35
C CYS A 145 3.07 14.34 8.88
N GLN A 146 1.94 14.52 9.60
CA GLN A 146 1.88 14.38 11.05
C GLN A 146 2.21 12.93 11.48
N LEU A 147 1.64 11.94 10.81
CA LEU A 147 1.93 10.53 11.06
C LEU A 147 3.40 10.21 10.78
N ALA A 148 3.94 10.66 9.66
CA ALA A 148 5.33 10.45 9.29
C ALA A 148 6.31 11.06 10.32
N VAL A 149 6.02 12.27 10.83
CA VAL A 149 6.78 12.87 11.94
C VAL A 149 6.69 11.99 13.18
N GLY A 150 5.48 11.62 13.61
CA GLY A 150 5.28 10.76 14.78
C GLY A 150 6.03 9.43 14.67
N ARG A 151 6.02 8.82 13.48
CA ARG A 151 6.74 7.56 13.22
C ARG A 151 8.24 7.73 13.34
N ILE A 152 8.82 8.76 12.72
CA ILE A 152 10.28 8.99 12.78
C ILE A 152 10.72 9.33 14.20
N GLU A 153 9.95 10.14 14.93
CA GLU A 153 10.23 10.45 16.34
C GLU A 153 10.12 9.21 17.23
N TRP A 154 9.10 8.36 16.99
CA TRP A 154 8.99 7.09 17.70
C TRP A 154 10.19 6.18 17.45
N LEU A 155 10.65 6.05 16.19
CA LEU A 155 11.83 5.25 15.84
C LEU A 155 13.09 5.70 16.58
N GLN A 156 13.20 6.99 16.93
CA GLN A 156 14.32 7.56 17.69
C GLN A 156 14.13 7.48 19.21
N SER A 157 12.93 7.12 19.68
CA SER A 157 12.60 7.08 21.11
C SER A 157 13.10 5.81 21.81
N GLU A 158 13.16 5.86 23.15
CA GLU A 158 13.44 4.67 23.96
C GLU A 158 12.29 3.64 23.85
N SER A 159 11.05 4.09 23.62
CA SER A 159 9.89 3.20 23.44
C SER A 159 10.10 2.20 22.29
N SER A 160 10.68 2.64 21.17
CA SER A 160 10.95 1.76 20.04
C SER A 160 11.92 0.61 20.34
N LYS A 161 12.75 0.76 21.38
CA LYS A 161 13.69 -0.26 21.84
C LYS A 161 13.09 -1.28 22.80
N VAL A 162 12.02 -0.89 23.49
CA VAL A 162 11.40 -1.66 24.58
C VAL A 162 10.11 -2.36 24.13
N GLU A 163 9.31 -1.67 23.31
CA GLU A 163 8.05 -2.21 22.81
C GLU A 163 8.33 -3.34 21.80
N LYS A 164 7.87 -4.55 22.14
CA LYS A 164 7.92 -5.72 21.26
C LYS A 164 6.49 -6.11 20.91
N PHE A 165 6.24 -6.30 19.64
CA PHE A 165 4.92 -6.61 19.13
C PHE A 165 4.89 -8.03 18.56
N ASP A 166 4.09 -8.90 19.16
CA ASP A 166 3.86 -10.24 18.63
C ASP A 166 3.02 -10.14 17.35
N GLY A 167 3.43 -10.84 16.28
CA GLY A 167 2.71 -10.90 15.02
C GLY A 167 2.88 -9.68 14.10
N ALA A 168 3.68 -8.68 14.46
CA ALA A 168 3.91 -7.51 13.62
C ALA A 168 4.51 -7.86 12.23
N ASP A 169 5.34 -8.90 12.17
CA ASP A 169 6.02 -9.31 10.95
C ASP A 169 5.14 -10.11 9.96
N GLN A 170 3.91 -10.49 10.35
CA GLN A 170 3.09 -11.35 9.50
C GLN A 170 2.59 -10.66 8.22
N PHE A 171 2.52 -9.32 8.21
CA PHE A 171 2.05 -8.52 7.07
C PHE A 171 3.18 -7.91 6.24
N PHE A 172 4.42 -7.90 6.73
CA PHE A 172 5.65 -7.41 6.06
C PHE A 172 5.56 -6.01 5.46
N SER A 173 4.62 -5.18 5.89
CA SER A 173 4.50 -3.78 5.49
C SER A 173 5.24 -2.86 6.46
N ILE A 174 5.64 -1.71 5.95
CA ILE A 174 6.19 -0.63 6.76
C ILE A 174 5.05 0.34 7.08
N ASP A 175 4.49 0.18 8.24
CA ASP A 175 3.28 0.88 8.65
C ASP A 175 3.56 2.32 9.09
N PRO A 176 2.59 3.27 8.93
CA PRO A 176 2.70 4.66 9.38
C PRO A 176 2.84 4.83 10.89
N ALA A 177 2.43 3.85 11.68
CA ALA A 177 2.60 3.83 13.14
C ALA A 177 2.85 2.40 13.64
N PRO A 178 3.59 2.22 14.75
CA PRO A 178 3.71 0.93 15.40
C PRO A 178 2.38 0.54 16.04
N PRO A 179 2.06 -0.75 16.20
CA PRO A 179 0.87 -1.17 16.91
C PRO A 179 0.88 -0.67 18.38
N ALA A 180 -0.29 -0.54 18.98
CA ALA A 180 -0.41 -0.28 20.42
C ALA A 180 -0.09 -1.55 21.22
N MET A 181 0.26 -1.39 22.50
CA MET A 181 0.50 -2.53 23.40
C MET A 181 -0.81 -3.17 23.92
N GLU A 182 -1.96 -2.56 23.65
CA GLU A 182 -3.28 -3.10 23.99
C GLU A 182 -3.62 -4.26 23.07
N THR A 183 -4.28 -5.30 23.59
CA THR A 183 -4.71 -6.50 22.84
C THR A 183 -6.21 -6.78 22.95
N ASN A 184 -6.92 -6.03 23.79
CA ASN A 184 -8.37 -6.17 23.92
C ASN A 184 -9.08 -5.48 22.75
N VAL A 185 -9.85 -6.24 21.98
CA VAL A 185 -10.52 -5.75 20.78
C VAL A 185 -11.48 -4.61 21.07
N ASP A 186 -12.25 -4.66 22.15
CA ASP A 186 -13.22 -3.61 22.51
C ASP A 186 -12.52 -2.29 22.84
N LYS A 187 -11.44 -2.34 23.62
CA LYS A 187 -10.65 -1.13 23.93
C LYS A 187 -9.97 -0.57 22.68
N LEU A 188 -9.40 -1.43 21.84
CA LEU A 188 -8.78 -1.01 20.59
C LEU A 188 -9.81 -0.38 19.65
N ARG A 189 -11.03 -0.93 19.58
CA ARG A 189 -12.14 -0.35 18.83
C ARG A 189 -12.53 1.03 19.38
N GLU A 190 -12.64 1.20 20.69
CA GLU A 190 -12.92 2.49 21.32
C GLU A 190 -11.83 3.52 20.95
N MET A 191 -10.54 3.15 21.05
CA MET A 191 -9.43 4.01 20.64
C MET A 191 -9.47 4.35 19.15
N LEU A 192 -9.80 3.37 18.30
CA LEU A 192 -9.88 3.53 16.84
C LEU A 192 -10.84 4.64 16.43
N VAL A 193 -12.06 4.65 17.03
CA VAL A 193 -13.14 5.56 16.64
C VAL A 193 -13.19 6.86 17.46
N ASP A 194 -12.38 6.99 18.48
CA ASP A 194 -12.33 8.21 19.31
C ASP A 194 -11.54 9.30 18.59
N GLU A 195 -12.24 10.19 17.91
CA GLU A 195 -11.65 11.31 17.17
C GLU A 195 -11.04 12.41 18.05
N SER A 196 -11.18 12.32 19.39
CA SER A 196 -10.48 13.20 20.33
C SER A 196 -9.04 12.78 20.60
N LEU A 197 -8.69 11.53 20.28
CA LEU A 197 -7.31 11.03 20.41
C LEU A 197 -6.44 11.54 19.23
N PRO A 198 -5.13 11.70 19.46
CA PRO A 198 -4.17 11.95 18.40
C PRO A 198 -4.28 10.90 17.28
N LEU A 199 -4.20 11.34 16.03
CA LEU A 199 -4.28 10.45 14.87
C LEU A 199 -3.29 9.29 14.96
N PHE A 200 -2.06 9.56 15.42
CA PHE A 200 -1.02 8.54 15.60
C PHE A 200 -1.45 7.41 16.56
N ASP A 201 -2.12 7.73 17.67
CA ASP A 201 -2.59 6.73 18.62
C ASP A 201 -3.74 5.88 18.06
N ARG A 202 -4.61 6.49 17.26
CA ARG A 202 -5.68 5.79 16.54
C ARG A 202 -5.11 4.83 15.49
N TYR A 203 -4.05 5.22 14.77
CA TYR A 203 -3.32 4.33 13.86
C TYR A 203 -2.64 3.18 14.61
N ARG A 204 -2.09 3.43 15.78
CA ARG A 204 -1.55 2.36 16.64
C ARG A 204 -2.63 1.33 17.00
N ALA A 205 -3.84 1.77 17.35
CA ALA A 205 -4.97 0.86 17.60
C ALA A 205 -5.38 0.09 16.34
N MET A 206 -5.39 0.74 15.17
CA MET A 206 -5.66 0.14 13.86
C MET A 206 -4.70 -1.03 13.58
N PHE A 207 -3.40 -0.81 13.69
CA PHE A 207 -2.40 -1.85 13.43
C PHE A 207 -2.41 -2.98 14.48
N SER A 208 -2.82 -2.69 15.72
CA SER A 208 -3.04 -3.75 16.72
C SER A 208 -4.24 -4.63 16.34
N LEU A 209 -5.35 -4.04 15.92
CA LEU A 209 -6.53 -4.79 15.45
C LEU A 209 -6.19 -5.64 14.22
N ARG A 210 -5.43 -5.09 13.24
CA ARG A 210 -4.94 -5.86 12.10
C ARG A 210 -4.10 -7.07 12.55
N ASN A 211 -3.16 -6.85 13.45
CA ASN A 211 -2.24 -7.90 13.90
C ASN A 211 -2.93 -9.00 14.71
N LEU A 212 -4.05 -8.71 15.37
CA LEU A 212 -4.90 -9.75 15.98
C LEU A 212 -5.49 -10.69 14.95
N ASN A 213 -5.77 -10.21 13.74
CA ASN A 213 -6.19 -10.97 12.56
C ASN A 213 -7.36 -11.94 12.84
N THR A 214 -8.38 -11.47 13.50
CA THR A 214 -9.61 -12.22 13.81
C THR A 214 -10.81 -11.60 13.10
N GLN A 215 -11.91 -12.34 12.96
CA GLN A 215 -13.17 -11.79 12.44
C GLN A 215 -13.68 -10.63 13.31
N GLU A 216 -13.52 -10.71 14.61
CA GLU A 216 -13.91 -9.65 15.54
C GLU A 216 -13.08 -8.38 15.35
N SER A 217 -11.77 -8.51 15.19
CA SER A 217 -10.89 -7.35 14.93
C SER A 217 -11.14 -6.74 13.54
N ALA A 218 -11.44 -7.56 12.51
CA ALA A 218 -11.82 -7.05 11.19
C ALA A 218 -13.12 -6.22 11.24
N LYS A 219 -14.14 -6.70 11.96
CA LYS A 219 -15.38 -5.93 12.16
C LYS A 219 -15.17 -4.66 12.98
N ALA A 220 -14.28 -4.71 13.98
CA ALA A 220 -13.91 -3.51 14.75
C ALA A 220 -13.24 -2.46 13.85
N LEU A 221 -12.31 -2.88 12.96
CA LEU A 221 -11.67 -2.02 11.97
C LEU A 221 -12.67 -1.38 11.00
N ALA A 222 -13.64 -2.14 10.48
CA ALA A 222 -14.63 -1.64 9.55
C ALA A 222 -15.48 -0.49 10.13
N MET A 223 -15.59 -0.37 11.47
CA MET A 223 -16.23 0.80 12.10
C MET A 223 -15.49 2.10 11.80
N GLY A 224 -14.20 2.04 11.50
CA GLY A 224 -13.37 3.19 11.12
C GLY A 224 -13.82 3.87 9.83
N PHE A 225 -14.58 3.22 8.96
CA PHE A 225 -15.16 3.87 7.77
C PHE A 225 -16.16 4.99 8.09
N LYS A 226 -16.59 5.13 9.34
CA LYS A 226 -17.48 6.22 9.78
C LYS A 226 -16.73 7.45 10.31
N CYS A 227 -15.41 7.40 10.40
CA CYS A 227 -14.60 8.51 10.89
C CYS A 227 -14.49 9.63 9.84
N ASN A 228 -14.23 10.87 10.30
CA ASN A 228 -14.24 12.05 9.44
C ASN A 228 -13.06 12.12 8.47
N SER A 229 -11.85 11.68 8.86
CA SER A 229 -10.66 11.73 8.04
C SER A 229 -10.74 10.75 6.86
N ALA A 230 -10.62 11.26 5.63
CA ALA A 230 -10.55 10.43 4.43
C ALA A 230 -9.27 9.59 4.42
N LEU A 231 -8.13 10.15 4.86
CA LEU A 231 -6.88 9.41 5.00
C LEU A 231 -7.05 8.22 5.96
N PHE A 232 -7.75 8.42 7.09
CA PHE A 232 -7.99 7.34 8.04
C PHE A 232 -8.86 6.23 7.47
N ARG A 233 -9.94 6.59 6.73
CA ARG A 233 -10.80 5.60 6.08
C ARG A 233 -10.09 4.86 4.96
N HIS A 234 -9.21 5.53 4.20
CA HIS A 234 -8.33 4.90 3.22
C HIS A 234 -7.47 3.82 3.88
N GLU A 235 -6.78 4.14 4.96
CA GLU A 235 -5.95 3.17 5.69
C GLU A 235 -6.77 2.00 6.29
N ILE A 236 -8.03 2.25 6.71
CA ILE A 236 -8.95 1.15 7.09
C ILE A 236 -9.14 0.18 5.93
N GLY A 237 -9.34 0.67 4.70
CA GLY A 237 -9.41 -0.16 3.49
C GLY A 237 -8.15 -1.01 3.33
N TYR A 238 -6.99 -0.37 3.40
CA TYR A 238 -5.69 -1.01 3.28
C TYR A 238 -5.49 -2.16 4.29
N VAL A 239 -5.70 -1.91 5.58
CA VAL A 239 -5.49 -2.95 6.61
C VAL A 239 -6.51 -4.08 6.52
N LEU A 240 -7.76 -3.80 6.12
CA LEU A 240 -8.76 -4.84 5.86
C LEU A 240 -8.39 -5.71 4.65
N GLY A 241 -7.82 -5.10 3.61
CA GLY A 241 -7.24 -5.81 2.48
C GLY A 241 -6.11 -6.75 2.92
N GLN A 242 -5.17 -6.27 3.74
CA GLN A 242 -4.09 -7.10 4.29
C GLN A 242 -4.61 -8.30 5.09
N MET A 243 -5.70 -8.15 5.85
CA MET A 243 -6.31 -9.25 6.60
C MET A 243 -7.00 -10.27 5.71
N SER A 244 -7.40 -9.91 4.50
CA SER A 244 -8.11 -10.77 3.53
C SER A 244 -9.26 -11.57 4.15
N ASN A 245 -10.02 -10.94 5.05
CA ASN A 245 -11.12 -11.60 5.77
C ASN A 245 -12.45 -11.30 5.09
N ASP A 246 -13.17 -12.35 4.66
CA ASP A 246 -14.42 -12.25 3.91
C ASP A 246 -15.59 -11.65 4.69
N ILE A 247 -15.48 -11.59 6.04
CA ILE A 247 -16.52 -11.06 6.93
C ILE A 247 -16.81 -9.55 6.69
N VAL A 248 -15.92 -8.80 6.03
CA VAL A 248 -16.01 -7.36 5.78
C VAL A 248 -16.27 -7.01 4.31
N VAL A 249 -16.59 -7.99 3.47
CA VAL A 249 -16.87 -7.76 2.04
C VAL A 249 -18.04 -6.80 1.84
N GLU A 250 -19.09 -6.89 2.66
CA GLU A 250 -20.25 -6.00 2.57
C GLU A 250 -19.89 -4.55 2.88
N GLU A 251 -19.08 -4.32 3.92
CA GLU A 251 -18.63 -2.98 4.31
C GLU A 251 -17.73 -2.36 3.24
N LEU A 252 -16.77 -3.12 2.70
CA LEU A 252 -15.89 -2.68 1.60
C LEU A 252 -16.70 -2.41 0.32
N ALA A 253 -17.64 -3.28 -0.03
CA ALA A 253 -18.53 -3.07 -1.16
C ALA A 253 -19.34 -1.79 -1.02
N ALA A 254 -19.90 -1.50 0.18
CA ALA A 254 -20.63 -0.28 0.44
C ALA A 254 -19.77 0.97 0.24
N VAL A 255 -18.49 0.93 0.59
CA VAL A 255 -17.53 2.03 0.35
C VAL A 255 -17.30 2.25 -1.15
N VAL A 256 -17.05 1.19 -1.92
CA VAL A 256 -16.87 1.31 -3.39
C VAL A 256 -18.11 1.88 -4.06
N GLN A 257 -19.30 1.47 -3.59
CA GLN A 257 -20.60 1.85 -4.16
C GLN A 257 -21.04 3.27 -3.80
N ASP A 258 -20.50 3.88 -2.74
CA ASP A 258 -20.86 5.24 -2.36
C ASP A 258 -20.13 6.27 -3.25
N GLU A 259 -20.83 6.76 -4.28
CA GLU A 259 -20.29 7.80 -5.19
C GLU A 259 -19.96 9.15 -4.49
N LYS A 260 -20.37 9.32 -3.22
CA LYS A 260 -20.06 10.53 -2.43
C LYS A 260 -18.81 10.36 -1.57
N GLU A 261 -18.35 9.13 -1.39
CA GLU A 261 -17.11 8.88 -0.67
C GLU A 261 -15.90 9.41 -1.46
N ASN A 262 -14.84 9.77 -0.75
CA ASN A 262 -13.58 10.22 -1.35
C ASN A 262 -13.01 9.11 -2.26
N GLU A 263 -12.62 9.49 -3.48
CA GLU A 263 -12.07 8.54 -4.46
C GLU A 263 -10.87 7.76 -3.94
N MET A 264 -10.07 8.37 -3.04
CA MET A 264 -8.94 7.73 -2.37
C MET A 264 -9.40 6.58 -1.44
N VAL A 265 -10.54 6.72 -0.77
CA VAL A 265 -11.10 5.66 0.08
C VAL A 265 -11.73 4.55 -0.78
N ARG A 266 -12.42 4.94 -1.84
CA ARG A 266 -13.07 4.00 -2.76
C ARG A 266 -12.07 3.11 -3.51
N HIS A 267 -10.94 3.68 -3.94
CA HIS A 267 -9.92 2.89 -4.64
C HIS A 267 -9.32 1.83 -3.73
N GLU A 268 -9.02 2.18 -2.49
CA GLU A 268 -8.41 1.25 -1.54
C GLU A 268 -9.38 0.13 -1.14
N ALA A 269 -10.67 0.48 -0.97
CA ALA A 269 -11.70 -0.54 -0.75
C ALA A 269 -11.85 -1.50 -1.94
N ALA A 270 -11.66 -1.03 -3.18
CA ALA A 270 -11.66 -1.88 -4.37
C ALA A 270 -10.44 -2.83 -4.37
N GLU A 271 -9.26 -2.34 -4.01
CA GLU A 271 -8.06 -3.17 -3.91
C GLU A 271 -8.17 -4.21 -2.79
N ALA A 272 -8.76 -3.83 -1.64
CA ALA A 272 -9.07 -4.75 -0.56
C ALA A 272 -10.02 -5.88 -1.00
N LEU A 273 -11.07 -5.57 -1.79
CA LEU A 273 -11.95 -6.58 -2.36
C LEU A 273 -11.21 -7.54 -3.30
N GLY A 274 -10.24 -7.03 -4.08
CA GLY A 274 -9.39 -7.86 -4.95
C GLY A 274 -8.59 -8.88 -4.17
N SER A 275 -8.07 -8.49 -3.01
CA SER A 275 -7.28 -9.35 -2.12
C SER A 275 -8.14 -10.40 -1.42
N ILE A 276 -9.35 -10.05 -1.01
CA ILE A 276 -10.31 -10.99 -0.40
C ILE A 276 -10.79 -11.99 -1.44
N SER A 277 -11.00 -11.57 -2.68
CA SER A 277 -11.19 -12.42 -3.86
C SER A 277 -12.36 -13.43 -3.76
N THR A 278 -13.43 -13.10 -3.04
CA THR A 278 -14.67 -13.87 -3.05
C THR A 278 -15.49 -13.60 -4.31
N GLU A 279 -16.44 -14.48 -4.66
CA GLU A 279 -17.35 -14.26 -5.78
C GLU A 279 -18.11 -12.94 -5.65
N ALA A 280 -18.55 -12.57 -4.43
CA ALA A 280 -19.23 -11.31 -4.15
C ALA A 280 -18.31 -10.11 -4.37
N ALA A 281 -17.06 -10.16 -3.89
CA ALA A 281 -16.06 -9.13 -4.11
C ALA A 281 -15.76 -8.92 -5.62
N VAL A 282 -15.54 -10.00 -6.34
CA VAL A 282 -15.30 -9.99 -7.80
C VAL A 282 -16.49 -9.40 -8.56
N ALA A 283 -17.74 -9.69 -8.14
CA ALA A 283 -18.92 -9.11 -8.75
C ALA A 283 -18.97 -7.60 -8.63
N VAL A 284 -18.66 -7.05 -7.44
CA VAL A 284 -18.57 -5.60 -7.22
C VAL A 284 -17.48 -4.98 -8.11
N LEU A 285 -16.28 -5.55 -8.13
CA LEU A 285 -15.18 -5.03 -8.95
C LEU A 285 -15.55 -4.96 -10.44
N LYS A 286 -16.24 -5.99 -10.97
CA LYS A 286 -16.69 -6.01 -12.37
C LYS A 286 -17.73 -4.94 -12.67
N GLU A 287 -18.65 -4.67 -11.73
CA GLU A 287 -19.67 -3.63 -11.84
C GLU A 287 -19.03 -2.23 -11.95
N TYR A 288 -17.96 -1.98 -11.19
CA TYR A 288 -17.30 -0.66 -11.10
C TYR A 288 -16.13 -0.47 -12.07
N LEU A 289 -15.89 -1.38 -13.01
CA LEU A 289 -14.96 -1.16 -14.15
C LEU A 289 -15.35 0.03 -15.03
N GLY A 290 -16.59 0.48 -14.98
CA GLY A 290 -17.11 1.65 -15.69
C GLY A 290 -17.32 2.88 -14.81
N ASP A 291 -16.79 2.93 -13.59
CA ASP A 291 -16.98 4.04 -12.65
C ASP A 291 -16.59 5.40 -13.26
N LYS A 292 -17.23 6.48 -12.80
CA LYS A 292 -16.95 7.85 -13.27
C LYS A 292 -15.55 8.31 -12.87
N ALA A 293 -15.11 7.94 -11.65
CA ALA A 293 -13.78 8.23 -11.15
C ALA A 293 -12.75 7.29 -11.80
N ARG A 294 -11.76 7.88 -12.48
CA ARG A 294 -10.73 7.09 -13.18
C ARG A 294 -9.94 6.21 -12.21
N VAL A 295 -9.57 6.73 -11.05
CA VAL A 295 -8.81 5.99 -10.05
C VAL A 295 -9.55 4.74 -9.58
N VAL A 296 -10.87 4.83 -9.38
CA VAL A 296 -11.71 3.69 -8.97
C VAL A 296 -11.79 2.64 -10.07
N ARG A 297 -11.98 3.05 -11.35
CA ARG A 297 -11.97 2.10 -12.48
C ARG A 297 -10.65 1.36 -12.58
N GLU A 298 -9.53 2.11 -12.50
CA GLU A 298 -8.17 1.54 -12.58
C GLU A 298 -7.90 0.59 -11.41
N SER A 299 -8.34 0.94 -10.18
CA SER A 299 -8.23 0.03 -9.03
C SER A 299 -9.06 -1.23 -9.20
N CYS A 300 -10.27 -1.15 -9.76
CA CYS A 300 -11.05 -2.35 -10.06
C CYS A 300 -10.35 -3.26 -11.09
N GLU A 301 -9.70 -2.67 -12.13
CA GLU A 301 -8.93 -3.45 -13.11
C GLU A 301 -7.76 -4.18 -12.45
N VAL A 302 -6.97 -3.48 -11.64
CA VAL A 302 -5.81 -4.06 -10.94
C VAL A 302 -6.28 -5.07 -9.89
N ALA A 303 -7.34 -4.76 -9.14
CA ALA A 303 -7.90 -5.66 -8.13
C ALA A 303 -8.43 -6.97 -8.74
N LEU A 304 -8.99 -6.95 -9.94
CA LEU A 304 -9.40 -8.16 -10.65
C LEU A 304 -8.19 -9.02 -11.06
N ASP A 305 -7.08 -8.41 -11.51
CA ASP A 305 -5.84 -9.14 -11.79
C ASP A 305 -5.22 -9.75 -10.52
N MET A 306 -5.30 -9.04 -9.39
CA MET A 306 -4.90 -9.57 -8.08
C MET A 306 -5.77 -10.76 -7.67
N SER A 307 -7.08 -10.65 -7.85
CA SER A 307 -8.03 -11.72 -7.57
C SER A 307 -7.79 -12.96 -8.46
N GLU A 308 -7.48 -12.76 -9.75
CA GLU A 308 -7.08 -13.86 -10.65
C GLU A 308 -5.80 -14.54 -10.14
N TYR A 309 -4.81 -13.76 -9.69
CA TYR A 309 -3.59 -14.29 -9.11
C TYR A 309 -3.85 -15.10 -7.82
N GLU A 310 -4.65 -14.56 -6.87
CA GLU A 310 -4.98 -15.25 -5.61
C GLU A 310 -5.66 -16.62 -5.84
N ASN A 311 -6.44 -16.74 -6.91
CA ASN A 311 -7.12 -17.98 -7.29
C ASN A 311 -6.29 -18.87 -8.24
N SER A 312 -5.10 -18.44 -8.63
CA SER A 312 -4.21 -19.13 -9.57
C SER A 312 -3.20 -20.03 -8.86
N SER A 313 -2.43 -20.77 -9.65
CA SER A 313 -1.24 -21.51 -9.20
C SER A 313 0.06 -20.73 -9.39
N GLU A 314 0.00 -19.47 -9.78
CA GLU A 314 1.18 -18.62 -9.98
C GLU A 314 1.99 -18.51 -8.68
N PHE A 315 3.32 -18.58 -8.80
CA PHE A 315 4.20 -18.57 -7.64
C PHE A 315 4.29 -17.20 -6.99
N GLN A 316 4.28 -16.12 -7.82
CA GLN A 316 4.40 -14.74 -7.36
C GLN A 316 3.68 -13.77 -8.31
N TYR A 317 3.05 -12.74 -7.75
CA TYR A 317 2.42 -11.67 -8.51
C TYR A 317 3.45 -10.82 -9.28
N ALA A 318 4.57 -10.52 -8.65
CA ALA A 318 5.68 -9.75 -9.19
C ALA A 318 6.51 -10.61 -10.18
N ASP A 319 5.99 -10.87 -11.36
CA ASP A 319 6.51 -11.82 -12.36
C ASP A 319 7.36 -11.19 -13.48
N GLY A 320 7.63 -9.88 -13.39
CA GLY A 320 8.30 -9.11 -14.46
C GLY A 320 9.67 -9.67 -14.87
N LEU A 321 10.45 -10.24 -13.93
CA LEU A 321 11.73 -10.85 -14.24
C LEU A 321 11.56 -12.12 -15.10
N LEU A 322 10.61 -12.98 -14.75
CA LEU A 322 10.32 -14.19 -15.52
C LEU A 322 9.87 -13.87 -16.94
N LYS A 323 9.03 -12.84 -17.13
CA LYS A 323 8.56 -12.38 -18.44
C LYS A 323 9.69 -11.84 -19.30
N VAL A 324 10.64 -11.09 -18.73
CA VAL A 324 11.82 -10.62 -19.45
C VAL A 324 12.70 -11.79 -19.90
N GLU A 325 12.93 -12.78 -19.05
CA GLU A 325 13.72 -13.97 -19.38
C GLU A 325 13.06 -14.84 -20.45
N GLN A 326 11.73 -14.98 -20.45
CA GLN A 326 10.99 -15.71 -21.48
C GLN A 326 11.14 -15.04 -22.86
N ASN A 327 10.97 -13.71 -22.93
CA ASN A 327 11.11 -12.94 -24.17
C ASN A 327 12.54 -13.02 -24.73
N GLU A 328 13.58 -13.01 -23.90
CA GLU A 328 14.97 -13.19 -24.35
C GLU A 328 15.20 -14.58 -24.98
N ASN A 329 14.64 -15.62 -24.39
CA ASN A 329 14.74 -16.98 -24.90
C ASN A 329 14.01 -17.18 -26.23
N GLU A 330 12.85 -16.56 -26.40
CA GLU A 330 12.08 -16.60 -27.67
C GLU A 330 12.79 -15.88 -28.81
N MET A 331 13.56 -14.82 -28.53
CA MET A 331 14.33 -14.09 -29.56
C MET A 331 15.63 -14.80 -29.96
N THR A 332 16.10 -15.75 -29.16
CA THR A 332 17.39 -16.45 -29.38
C THR A 332 17.20 -17.88 -29.90
N GLY A 333 15.98 -18.41 -29.97
CA GLY A 333 15.61 -19.72 -30.50
C GLY A 333 15.04 -19.63 -31.89
#